data_3213227ff136949e32be29bc30919194
#
_entry.id   3213227ff136949e32be29bc30919194
#
_cell.length_a   1.000
_cell.length_b   1.000
_cell.length_c   1.000
_cell.angle_alpha   90.00
_cell.angle_beta   90.00
_cell.angle_gamma   90.00
#
_symmetry.space_group_name_H-M   'P 1'
#
loop_
_entity.id
_entity.type
_entity.pdbx_description
1 polymer ?
#
loop_
_entity_poly.entity_id
_entity_poly.type
_entity_poly.pdbx_seq_one_letter_code
_entity_poly.pdbx_strand_id
1 'polypeptide(L)'
;MKKYVQEATDINIWTSIKNNTFERNKDIKEFIDGLELIDESACISLDAKWGDGKTFFVRQIEEVLKYVLANQRADEENPIEKIPSYEYLKDNEMMAKIDLKHSYLPIYYNAWMYDNHSDPLMSLLLVMTKTCKGVYDTKIDSEKISEKLIKALSTLPISLGEFKMNPFTVAEKLQVKKVDILSLVQTEEEIRERVKGIFNDIIVERAQKLIIFIDELDRCRPSFAIEMLERIKHYFDDERVIFVVSLNKEQLIHTITSYYGSGFDATRYLNKFFDVNINLPVMDRYQKQSIEFSEQRTERKYWLH
;
A
#
# COMPACT_ATOMS: atom_id res chain seq x y z
N MET A 1 26.29 19.45 0.76
CA MET A 1 26.10 18.31 -0.14
C MET A 1 24.62 18.09 -0.31
N LYS A 2 24.00 18.42 -1.46
CA LYS A 2 22.62 18.06 -1.74
C LYS A 2 22.60 16.55 -1.96
N LYS A 3 21.99 15.79 -1.06
CA LYS A 3 21.67 14.40 -1.33
C LYS A 3 20.65 14.41 -2.48
N TYR A 4 21.02 13.85 -3.62
CA TYR A 4 20.06 13.53 -4.66
C TYR A 4 19.20 12.37 -4.13
N VAL A 5 18.09 12.72 -3.49
CA VAL A 5 17.04 11.75 -3.18
C VAL A 5 16.12 11.79 -4.38
N GLN A 6 16.13 10.74 -5.17
CA GLN A 6 15.17 10.60 -6.27
C GLN A 6 13.78 10.42 -5.63
N GLU A 7 12.88 11.35 -5.90
CA GLU A 7 11.51 11.27 -5.39
C GLU A 7 10.78 10.10 -6.05
N ALA A 8 9.96 9.39 -5.28
CA ALA A 8 9.16 8.27 -5.76
C ALA A 8 7.92 8.77 -6.54
N THR A 9 8.13 9.60 -7.56
CA THR A 9 7.08 10.01 -8.50
C THR A 9 6.79 8.88 -9.48
N ASP A 10 5.59 8.85 -10.03
CA ASP A 10 5.16 7.81 -10.97
C ASP A 10 6.13 7.67 -12.16
N ILE A 11 6.54 8.79 -12.75
CA ILE A 11 7.49 8.82 -13.87
C ILE A 11 8.84 8.22 -13.47
N ASN A 12 9.36 8.56 -12.28
CA ASN A 12 10.63 8.03 -11.79
C ASN A 12 10.53 6.52 -11.53
N ILE A 13 9.40 6.07 -10.98
CA ILE A 13 9.12 4.65 -10.75
C ILE A 13 9.08 3.88 -12.08
N TRP A 14 8.27 4.34 -13.04
CA TRP A 14 8.16 3.68 -14.36
C TRP A 14 9.50 3.66 -15.12
N THR A 15 10.22 4.78 -15.10
CA THR A 15 11.55 4.89 -15.71
C THR A 15 12.53 3.92 -15.06
N SER A 16 12.50 3.78 -13.74
CA SER A 16 13.37 2.87 -13.02
C SER A 16 13.11 1.40 -13.36
N ILE A 17 11.84 1.01 -13.54
CA ILE A 17 11.47 -0.34 -13.98
C ILE A 17 11.94 -0.55 -15.42
N LYS A 18 11.64 0.39 -16.33
CA LYS A 18 12.05 0.33 -17.73
C LYS A 18 13.54 0.13 -17.89
N ASN A 19 14.33 0.89 -17.16
CA ASN A 19 15.80 0.88 -17.25
C ASN A 19 16.44 -0.20 -16.37
N ASN A 20 15.65 -1.00 -15.65
CA ASN A 20 16.14 -1.97 -14.66
C ASN A 20 17.14 -1.31 -13.68
N THR A 21 16.81 -0.10 -13.22
CA THR A 21 17.68 0.70 -12.37
C THR A 21 18.00 -0.10 -11.11
N PHE A 22 19.29 -0.24 -10.81
CA PHE A 22 19.80 -1.02 -9.69
C PHE A 22 19.50 -2.53 -9.77
N GLU A 23 19.25 -3.07 -10.96
CA GLU A 23 18.94 -4.49 -11.19
C GLU A 23 17.73 -4.99 -10.37
N ARG A 24 16.84 -4.06 -9.95
CA ARG A 24 15.70 -4.35 -9.07
C ARG A 24 14.59 -5.17 -9.72
N ASN A 25 14.55 -5.25 -11.05
CA ASN A 25 13.51 -6.03 -11.72
C ASN A 25 13.52 -7.51 -11.33
N LYS A 26 14.71 -8.05 -10.99
CA LYS A 26 14.81 -9.41 -10.46
C LYS A 26 14.14 -9.53 -9.08
N ASP A 27 14.48 -8.63 -8.16
CA ASP A 27 13.91 -8.62 -6.81
C ASP A 27 12.39 -8.42 -6.84
N ILE A 28 11.91 -7.54 -7.75
CA ILE A 28 10.47 -7.28 -7.95
C ILE A 28 9.78 -8.56 -8.41
N LYS A 29 10.36 -9.24 -9.41
CA LYS A 29 9.80 -10.49 -9.92
C LYS A 29 9.77 -11.58 -8.85
N GLU A 30 10.87 -11.77 -8.13
CA GLU A 30 10.96 -12.75 -7.04
C GLU A 30 9.92 -12.48 -5.95
N PHE A 31 9.69 -11.20 -5.61
CA PHE A 31 8.65 -10.82 -4.66
C PHE A 31 7.25 -11.17 -5.19
N ILE A 32 6.97 -10.83 -6.45
CA ILE A 32 5.67 -11.09 -7.09
C ILE A 32 5.42 -12.60 -7.22
N ASP A 33 6.43 -13.38 -7.63
CA ASP A 33 6.33 -14.84 -7.69
C ASP A 33 6.05 -15.43 -6.29
N GLY A 34 6.64 -14.84 -5.25
CA GLY A 34 6.40 -15.23 -3.86
C GLY A 34 4.96 -15.01 -3.40
N LEU A 35 4.24 -14.04 -3.96
CA LEU A 35 2.82 -13.83 -3.63
C LEU A 35 1.93 -15.02 -4.03
N GLU A 36 2.30 -15.73 -5.11
CA GLU A 36 1.57 -16.92 -5.58
C GLU A 36 1.73 -18.15 -4.68
N LEU A 37 2.67 -18.10 -3.72
CA LEU A 37 2.87 -19.15 -2.71
C LEU A 37 2.03 -18.91 -1.46
N ILE A 38 1.29 -17.80 -1.40
CA ILE A 38 0.47 -17.41 -0.25
C ILE A 38 -0.98 -17.74 -0.56
N ASP A 39 -1.48 -18.82 0.03
CA ASP A 39 -2.86 -19.27 -0.17
C ASP A 39 -3.84 -18.61 0.82
N GLU A 40 -3.35 -18.16 1.98
CA GLU A 40 -4.13 -17.56 3.07
C GLU A 40 -3.83 -16.06 3.21
N SER A 41 -4.52 -15.40 4.15
CA SER A 41 -4.15 -14.04 4.54
C SER A 41 -2.74 -14.01 5.10
N ALA A 42 -1.98 -12.99 4.76
CA ALA A 42 -0.63 -12.83 5.28
C ALA A 42 -0.29 -11.37 5.54
N CYS A 43 0.49 -11.16 6.59
CA CYS A 43 1.14 -9.89 6.88
C CYS A 43 2.66 -10.05 6.71
N ILE A 44 3.19 -9.38 5.69
CA ILE A 44 4.60 -9.44 5.30
C ILE A 44 5.31 -8.18 5.82
N SER A 45 6.39 -8.32 6.56
CA SER A 45 7.28 -7.20 6.84
C SER A 45 8.33 -7.06 5.72
N LEU A 46 8.45 -5.88 5.14
CA LEU A 46 9.55 -5.51 4.25
C LEU A 46 10.51 -4.59 5.02
N ASP A 47 11.58 -5.18 5.54
CA ASP A 47 12.52 -4.49 6.41
C ASP A 47 13.73 -3.96 5.65
N ALA A 48 14.08 -2.70 5.88
CA ALA A 48 15.33 -2.10 5.47
C ALA A 48 15.57 -0.78 6.22
N LYS A 49 16.81 -0.30 6.25
CA LYS A 49 17.16 0.98 6.85
C LYS A 49 16.61 2.15 6.05
N TRP A 50 16.56 3.32 6.70
CA TRP A 50 16.18 4.56 6.00
C TRP A 50 17.18 4.88 4.88
N GLY A 51 16.66 5.17 3.71
CA GLY A 51 17.45 5.48 2.52
C GLY A 51 17.83 4.28 1.65
N ASP A 52 17.42 3.05 2.01
CA ASP A 52 17.71 1.84 1.22
C ASP A 52 16.71 1.60 0.08
N GLY A 53 15.76 2.53 -0.12
CA GLY A 53 14.86 2.51 -1.28
C GLY A 53 13.58 1.70 -1.08
N LYS A 54 13.13 1.46 0.18
CA LYS A 54 11.88 0.74 0.49
C LYS A 54 10.67 1.28 -0.28
N THR A 55 10.39 2.57 -0.13
CA THR A 55 9.27 3.24 -0.80
C THR A 55 9.33 3.06 -2.32
N PHE A 56 10.52 3.19 -2.91
CA PHE A 56 10.72 2.96 -4.34
C PHE A 56 10.36 1.52 -4.74
N PHE A 57 10.85 0.54 -3.99
CA PHE A 57 10.61 -0.87 -4.25
C PHE A 57 9.12 -1.23 -4.14
N VAL A 58 8.46 -0.77 -3.08
CA VAL A 58 7.02 -0.96 -2.88
C VAL A 58 6.21 -0.35 -4.02
N ARG A 59 6.55 0.88 -4.42
CA ARG A 59 5.88 1.56 -5.53
C ARG A 59 6.15 0.89 -6.88
N GLN A 60 7.34 0.32 -7.10
CA GLN A 60 7.64 -0.46 -8.29
C GLN A 60 6.76 -1.72 -8.36
N ILE A 61 6.62 -2.47 -7.26
CA ILE A 61 5.75 -3.64 -7.20
C ILE A 61 4.29 -3.24 -7.46
N GLU A 62 3.82 -2.17 -6.82
CA GLU A 62 2.47 -1.64 -7.03
C GLU A 62 2.19 -1.36 -8.52
N GLU A 63 3.10 -0.66 -9.21
CA GLU A 63 2.93 -0.32 -10.62
C GLU A 63 2.99 -1.54 -11.55
N VAL A 64 3.85 -2.51 -11.23
CA VAL A 64 3.89 -3.79 -11.96
C VAL A 64 2.57 -4.56 -11.78
N LEU A 65 2.05 -4.66 -10.58
CA LEU A 65 0.78 -5.33 -10.31
C LEU A 65 -0.40 -4.62 -10.98
N LYS A 66 -0.41 -3.28 -11.01
CA LYS A 66 -1.42 -2.50 -11.77
C LYS A 66 -1.37 -2.82 -13.26
N TYR A 67 -0.17 -2.89 -13.83
CA TYR A 67 0.01 -3.23 -15.23
C TYR A 67 -0.50 -4.64 -15.53
N VAL A 68 -0.11 -5.63 -14.72
CA VAL A 68 -0.55 -7.03 -14.88
C VAL A 68 -2.06 -7.14 -14.75
N LEU A 69 -2.67 -6.50 -13.75
CA LEU A 69 -4.12 -6.48 -13.56
C LEU A 69 -4.84 -5.86 -14.77
N ALA A 70 -4.34 -4.73 -15.27
CA ALA A 70 -4.88 -4.08 -16.46
C ALA A 70 -4.78 -4.98 -17.69
N ASN A 71 -3.66 -5.69 -17.87
CA ASN A 71 -3.47 -6.64 -18.97
C ASN A 71 -4.42 -7.85 -18.88
N GLN A 72 -4.63 -8.40 -17.68
CA GLN A 72 -5.57 -9.50 -17.44
C GLN A 72 -7.04 -9.12 -17.71
N ARG A 73 -7.36 -7.82 -17.64
CA ARG A 73 -8.72 -7.26 -17.78
C ARG A 73 -8.91 -6.48 -19.08
N ALA A 74 -7.88 -6.41 -19.90
CA ALA A 74 -7.95 -5.67 -21.17
C ALA A 74 -9.01 -6.27 -22.12
N ASP A 75 -9.83 -5.40 -22.70
CA ASP A 75 -10.82 -5.70 -23.71
C ASP A 75 -10.88 -4.58 -24.77
N GLU A 76 -11.77 -4.68 -25.75
CA GLU A 76 -11.91 -3.65 -26.81
C GLU A 76 -12.32 -2.27 -26.26
N GLU A 77 -13.05 -2.22 -25.14
CA GLU A 77 -13.49 -0.97 -24.52
C GLU A 77 -12.44 -0.37 -23.60
N ASN A 78 -11.61 -1.23 -22.96
CA ASN A 78 -10.56 -0.87 -22.02
C ASN A 78 -9.23 -1.50 -22.43
N PRO A 79 -8.63 -1.03 -23.52
CA PRO A 79 -7.34 -1.53 -23.96
C PRO A 79 -6.24 -1.12 -22.97
N ILE A 80 -5.24 -1.99 -22.81
CA ILE A 80 -4.13 -1.80 -21.87
C ILE A 80 -3.34 -0.50 -22.13
N GLU A 81 -3.34 -0.04 -23.38
CA GLU A 81 -2.67 1.19 -23.81
C GLU A 81 -3.16 2.44 -23.10
N LYS A 82 -4.35 2.39 -22.48
CA LYS A 82 -4.90 3.53 -21.72
C LYS A 82 -4.23 3.76 -20.37
N ILE A 83 -3.51 2.78 -19.83
CA ILE A 83 -2.83 2.99 -18.55
C ILE A 83 -1.58 3.87 -18.70
N PRO A 84 -1.33 4.81 -17.78
CA PRO A 84 -0.22 5.77 -17.90
C PRO A 84 1.17 5.12 -17.96
N SER A 85 1.36 3.96 -17.32
CA SER A 85 2.63 3.22 -17.29
C SER A 85 2.89 2.38 -18.54
N TYR A 86 1.93 2.23 -19.46
CA TYR A 86 2.03 1.32 -20.61
C TYR A 86 3.31 1.51 -21.43
N GLU A 87 3.61 2.73 -21.86
CA GLU A 87 4.77 3.04 -22.69
C GLU A 87 6.12 2.77 -22.01
N TYR A 88 6.12 2.65 -20.70
CA TYR A 88 7.32 2.31 -19.92
C TYR A 88 7.48 0.81 -19.69
N LEU A 89 6.39 0.05 -19.64
CA LEU A 89 6.37 -1.34 -19.20
C LEU A 89 6.15 -2.35 -20.32
N LYS A 90 5.51 -1.98 -21.44
CA LYS A 90 5.14 -2.89 -22.53
C LYS A 90 6.28 -3.73 -23.10
N ASP A 91 7.48 -3.17 -23.19
CA ASP A 91 8.66 -3.82 -23.77
C ASP A 91 9.65 -4.33 -22.71
N ASN A 92 9.24 -4.33 -21.42
CA ASN A 92 10.12 -4.74 -20.33
C ASN A 92 10.19 -6.28 -20.25
N GLU A 93 11.39 -6.85 -20.34
CA GLU A 93 11.61 -8.31 -20.30
C GLU A 93 11.07 -9.00 -19.03
N MET A 94 11.06 -8.29 -17.90
CA MET A 94 10.50 -8.80 -16.66
C MET A 94 8.99 -9.00 -16.81
N MET A 95 8.28 -8.04 -17.44
CA MET A 95 6.83 -8.11 -17.61
C MET A 95 6.42 -9.35 -18.43
N ALA A 96 7.19 -9.70 -19.45
CA ALA A 96 6.95 -10.90 -20.26
C ALA A 96 7.13 -12.23 -19.47
N LYS A 97 7.77 -12.17 -18.30
CA LYS A 97 8.07 -13.35 -17.46
C LYS A 97 7.16 -13.44 -16.22
N ILE A 98 6.26 -12.46 -16.03
CA ILE A 98 5.29 -12.48 -14.93
C ILE A 98 4.06 -13.24 -15.39
N ASP A 99 3.81 -14.38 -14.76
CA ASP A 99 2.61 -15.20 -14.97
C ASP A 99 1.93 -15.43 -13.63
N LEU A 100 0.84 -14.68 -13.37
CA LEU A 100 0.08 -14.75 -12.13
C LEU A 100 -1.20 -15.52 -12.34
N LYS A 101 -1.43 -16.53 -11.52
CA LYS A 101 -2.69 -17.32 -11.46
C LYS A 101 -3.84 -16.48 -10.92
N HIS A 102 -3.53 -15.54 -10.02
CA HIS A 102 -4.50 -14.67 -9.40
C HIS A 102 -4.36 -13.24 -9.91
N SER A 103 -5.48 -12.54 -10.00
CA SER A 103 -5.48 -11.10 -10.21
C SER A 103 -5.36 -10.38 -8.86
N TYR A 104 -4.39 -9.47 -8.75
CA TYR A 104 -4.13 -8.70 -7.53
C TYR A 104 -4.52 -7.24 -7.72
N LEU A 105 -5.34 -6.70 -6.81
CA LEU A 105 -5.59 -5.26 -6.72
C LEU A 105 -4.59 -4.65 -5.73
N PRO A 106 -3.59 -3.89 -6.20
CA PRO A 106 -2.65 -3.24 -5.31
C PRO A 106 -3.20 -1.92 -4.78
N ILE A 107 -3.02 -1.69 -3.47
CA ILE A 107 -3.34 -0.43 -2.79
C ILE A 107 -2.11 0.06 -2.05
N TYR A 108 -1.70 1.30 -2.31
CA TYR A 108 -0.62 1.96 -1.60
C TYR A 108 -1.15 2.92 -0.53
N TYR A 109 -0.69 2.73 0.69
CA TYR A 109 -1.04 3.55 1.84
C TYR A 109 0.23 4.06 2.53
N ASN A 110 0.46 5.37 2.49
CA ASN A 110 1.54 6.00 3.24
C ASN A 110 1.03 6.34 4.65
N ALA A 111 1.46 5.56 5.64
CA ALA A 111 0.99 5.70 7.03
C ALA A 111 1.32 7.06 7.63
N TRP A 112 2.49 7.60 7.32
CA TRP A 112 2.94 8.89 7.86
C TRP A 112 2.09 10.08 7.40
N MET A 113 1.54 10.04 6.18
CA MET A 113 0.61 11.08 5.71
C MET A 113 -0.69 11.13 6.52
N TYR A 114 -1.06 10.02 7.15
CA TYR A 114 -2.31 9.86 7.90
C TYR A 114 -2.10 9.75 9.41
N ASP A 115 -0.87 9.94 9.90
CA ASP A 115 -0.51 9.81 11.32
C ASP A 115 -1.31 10.72 12.26
N ASN A 116 -1.82 11.85 11.76
CA ASN A 116 -2.67 12.76 12.52
C ASN A 116 -4.15 12.32 12.60
N HIS A 117 -4.53 11.27 11.89
CA HIS A 117 -5.86 10.69 12.04
C HIS A 117 -5.93 9.89 13.35
N SER A 118 -7.11 9.89 13.98
CA SER A 118 -7.29 9.19 15.25
C SER A 118 -7.46 7.70 15.09
N ASP A 119 -7.97 7.25 13.95
CA ASP A 119 -8.19 5.84 13.68
C ASP A 119 -7.49 5.44 12.37
N PRO A 120 -6.46 4.58 12.45
CA PRO A 120 -5.73 4.10 11.28
C PRO A 120 -6.60 3.32 10.29
N LEU A 121 -7.58 2.55 10.79
CA LEU A 121 -8.50 1.77 9.95
C LEU A 121 -9.34 2.69 9.05
N MET A 122 -9.87 3.78 9.62
CA MET A 122 -10.67 4.73 8.85
C MET A 122 -9.87 5.41 7.75
N SER A 123 -8.63 5.79 8.02
CA SER A 123 -7.75 6.40 7.02
C SER A 123 -7.36 5.40 5.92
N LEU A 124 -7.12 4.13 6.26
CA LEU A 124 -6.88 3.07 5.30
C LEU A 124 -8.08 2.84 4.38
N LEU A 125 -9.28 2.69 4.94
CA LEU A 125 -10.51 2.52 4.17
C LEU A 125 -10.80 3.72 3.25
N LEU A 126 -10.47 4.94 3.68
CA LEU A 126 -10.56 6.14 2.85
C LEU A 126 -9.62 6.07 1.63
N VAL A 127 -8.37 5.64 1.83
CA VAL A 127 -7.41 5.48 0.74
C VAL A 127 -7.87 4.39 -0.22
N MET A 128 -8.33 3.25 0.29
CA MET A 128 -8.88 2.17 -0.53
C MET A 128 -10.03 2.67 -1.42
N THR A 129 -10.96 3.44 -0.84
CA THR A 129 -12.09 4.02 -1.60
C THR A 129 -11.60 4.93 -2.73
N LYS A 130 -10.59 5.78 -2.46
CA LYS A 130 -10.02 6.68 -3.47
C LYS A 130 -9.32 5.92 -4.58
N THR A 131 -8.54 4.89 -4.24
CA THR A 131 -7.83 4.06 -5.21
C THR A 131 -8.81 3.31 -6.12
N CYS A 132 -9.86 2.74 -5.55
CA CYS A 132 -10.88 2.04 -6.33
C CYS A 132 -11.65 2.96 -7.28
N LYS A 133 -11.81 4.26 -6.96
CA LYS A 133 -12.42 5.23 -7.86
C LYS A 133 -11.52 5.64 -9.02
N GLY A 134 -10.23 5.82 -8.77
CA GLY A 134 -9.31 6.50 -9.71
C GLY A 134 -8.69 5.61 -10.79
N VAL A 135 -8.54 4.32 -10.54
CA VAL A 135 -7.70 3.45 -11.40
C VAL A 135 -8.50 2.73 -12.49
N TYR A 136 -9.83 2.64 -12.36
CA TYR A 136 -10.64 1.75 -13.23
C TYR A 136 -11.98 2.35 -13.63
N ASP A 137 -12.00 3.66 -13.92
CA ASP A 137 -13.23 4.39 -14.26
C ASP A 137 -13.67 4.14 -15.70
N THR A 138 -14.16 2.91 -15.95
CA THR A 138 -14.92 2.63 -17.17
C THR A 138 -15.95 1.55 -16.89
N LYS A 139 -17.21 1.93 -16.71
CA LYS A 139 -18.43 1.09 -16.70
C LYS A 139 -18.76 0.24 -15.47
N ILE A 140 -17.89 0.06 -14.49
CA ILE A 140 -18.33 -0.47 -13.21
C ILE A 140 -18.84 0.72 -12.41
N ASP A 141 -20.01 0.58 -11.85
CA ASP A 141 -20.73 1.60 -11.08
C ASP A 141 -19.88 2.05 -9.87
N SER A 142 -18.81 2.82 -10.17
CA SER A 142 -17.87 3.38 -9.18
C SER A 142 -18.63 4.22 -8.15
N GLU A 143 -19.80 4.76 -8.54
CA GLU A 143 -20.74 5.42 -7.65
C GLU A 143 -21.33 4.43 -6.64
N LYS A 144 -21.76 3.23 -7.06
CA LYS A 144 -22.31 2.23 -6.14
C LYS A 144 -21.31 1.69 -5.14
N ILE A 145 -20.05 1.42 -5.55
CA ILE A 145 -18.99 1.00 -4.61
C ILE A 145 -18.70 2.13 -3.62
N SER A 146 -18.56 3.35 -4.13
CA SER A 146 -18.31 4.49 -3.28
C SER A 146 -19.48 4.79 -2.35
N GLU A 147 -20.72 4.65 -2.78
CA GLU A 147 -21.90 4.79 -1.93
C GLU A 147 -21.97 3.69 -0.87
N LYS A 148 -21.68 2.42 -1.22
CA LYS A 148 -21.61 1.32 -0.26
C LYS A 148 -20.49 1.52 0.76
N LEU A 149 -19.30 1.91 0.31
CA LEU A 149 -18.16 2.22 1.19
C LEU A 149 -18.45 3.43 2.09
N ILE A 150 -19.02 4.50 1.56
CA ILE A 150 -19.41 5.68 2.32
C ILE A 150 -20.50 5.29 3.33
N LYS A 151 -21.48 4.49 2.93
CA LYS A 151 -22.51 3.99 3.83
C LYS A 151 -21.95 3.10 4.91
N ALA A 152 -21.02 2.20 4.59
CA ALA A 152 -20.34 1.38 5.58
C ALA A 152 -19.47 2.21 6.53
N LEU A 153 -18.70 3.17 6.01
CA LEU A 153 -17.90 4.12 6.80
C LEU A 153 -18.77 5.01 7.70
N SER A 154 -19.93 5.47 7.21
CA SER A 154 -20.85 6.32 7.99
C SER A 154 -21.54 5.58 9.12
N THR A 155 -21.51 4.25 9.09
CA THR A 155 -22.12 3.38 10.11
C THR A 155 -21.10 2.76 11.07
N LEU A 156 -19.79 2.96 10.86
CA LEU A 156 -18.77 2.57 11.83
C LEU A 156 -18.87 3.51 13.07
N PRO A 157 -18.82 2.95 14.29
CA PRO A 157 -18.89 3.77 15.49
C PRO A 157 -17.63 4.63 15.60
N ILE A 158 -17.81 5.94 15.54
CA ILE A 158 -16.76 6.96 15.71
C ILE A 158 -16.39 7.14 17.20
N SER A 159 -16.67 6.16 18.04
CA SER A 159 -16.49 6.25 19.49
C SER A 159 -15.17 5.68 20.00
N LEU A 160 -14.19 5.44 19.17
CA LEU A 160 -12.85 5.00 19.59
C LEU A 160 -11.91 6.21 19.73
N GLY A 161 -12.07 6.92 20.87
CA GLY A 161 -11.14 7.95 21.33
C GLY A 161 -11.35 9.33 20.67
N GLU A 162 -11.70 10.32 21.46
CA GLU A 162 -11.66 11.80 21.27
C GLU A 162 -11.66 12.36 19.81
N PHE A 163 -12.50 11.85 18.94
CA PHE A 163 -12.67 12.44 17.62
C PHE A 163 -13.85 13.41 17.61
N LYS A 164 -13.54 14.68 17.65
CA LYS A 164 -14.46 15.76 17.27
C LYS A 164 -14.51 15.94 15.75
N MET A 165 -14.66 14.89 14.97
CA MET A 165 -15.20 15.05 13.63
C MET A 165 -16.70 14.84 13.72
N ASN A 166 -17.42 15.93 13.58
CA ASN A 166 -18.88 15.91 13.53
C ASN A 166 -19.28 14.99 12.36
N PRO A 167 -19.98 13.86 12.61
CA PRO A 167 -20.45 12.96 11.55
C PRO A 167 -21.25 13.70 10.46
N PHE A 168 -21.88 14.83 10.82
CA PHE A 168 -22.55 15.70 9.88
C PHE A 168 -21.61 16.38 8.88
N THR A 169 -20.38 16.73 9.24
CA THR A 169 -19.43 17.34 8.28
C THR A 169 -18.85 16.35 7.28
N VAL A 170 -18.73 15.09 7.66
CA VAL A 170 -18.35 14.00 6.73
C VAL A 170 -19.54 13.66 5.83
N ALA A 171 -20.73 13.53 6.39
CA ALA A 171 -21.95 13.26 5.63
C ALA A 171 -22.32 14.42 4.68
N GLU A 172 -22.12 15.68 5.10
CA GLU A 172 -22.38 16.87 4.29
C GLU A 172 -21.39 17.00 3.12
N LYS A 173 -20.10 16.70 3.35
CA LYS A 173 -19.08 16.64 2.28
C LYS A 173 -19.27 15.48 1.33
N LEU A 174 -19.96 14.42 1.75
CA LEU A 174 -20.21 13.20 0.98
C LEU A 174 -21.66 13.10 0.47
N GLN A 175 -22.50 14.13 0.69
CA GLN A 175 -23.92 14.19 0.26
C GLN A 175 -24.80 13.03 0.76
N VAL A 176 -24.48 12.42 1.91
CA VAL A 176 -25.30 11.33 2.48
C VAL A 176 -26.39 11.90 3.38
N LYS A 177 -27.66 11.60 3.06
CA LYS A 177 -28.82 12.00 3.84
C LYS A 177 -28.91 11.24 5.18
N LYS A 178 -29.02 11.99 6.29
CA LYS A 178 -29.38 11.62 7.68
C LYS A 178 -28.93 10.24 8.17
N VAL A 179 -27.90 10.23 9.01
CA VAL A 179 -27.49 9.08 9.84
C VAL A 179 -28.24 9.12 11.17
N ASP A 180 -28.84 8.01 11.58
CA ASP A 180 -29.49 7.84 12.87
C ASP A 180 -28.42 7.62 13.96
N ILE A 181 -28.32 8.55 14.91
CA ILE A 181 -27.28 8.59 15.94
C ILE A 181 -27.42 7.45 16.97
N LEU A 182 -28.59 6.83 17.08
CA LEU A 182 -28.86 5.75 18.04
C LEU A 182 -28.35 4.37 17.63
N SER A 183 -27.88 4.20 16.39
CA SER A 183 -27.27 2.95 15.91
C SER A 183 -25.77 2.85 16.22
N LEU A 184 -25.21 3.74 17.02
CA LEU A 184 -23.77 3.92 17.19
C LEU A 184 -23.11 2.98 18.22
N VAL A 185 -23.84 2.12 18.89
CA VAL A 185 -23.25 1.09 19.77
C VAL A 185 -23.16 -0.20 18.99
N GLN A 186 -22.17 -0.29 18.13
CA GLN A 186 -21.87 -1.54 17.44
C GLN A 186 -20.78 -2.31 18.17
N THR A 187 -20.96 -3.63 18.26
CA THR A 187 -19.94 -4.51 18.78
C THR A 187 -18.72 -4.59 17.85
N GLU A 188 -17.55 -4.91 18.36
CA GLU A 188 -16.35 -5.13 17.52
C GLU A 188 -16.61 -6.17 16.41
N GLU A 189 -17.47 -7.14 16.67
CA GLU A 189 -17.90 -8.15 15.72
C GLU A 189 -18.64 -7.53 14.51
N GLU A 190 -19.57 -6.62 14.77
CA GLU A 190 -20.31 -5.93 13.71
C GLU A 190 -19.40 -5.04 12.85
N ILE A 191 -18.37 -4.41 13.45
CA ILE A 191 -17.36 -3.63 12.72
C ILE A 191 -16.55 -4.57 11.83
N ARG A 192 -16.10 -5.70 12.36
CA ARG A 192 -15.35 -6.73 11.60
C ARG A 192 -16.14 -7.23 10.41
N GLU A 193 -17.40 -7.61 10.60
CA GLU A 193 -18.25 -8.10 9.51
C GLU A 193 -18.50 -7.02 8.43
N ARG A 194 -18.60 -5.76 8.80
CA ARG A 194 -18.74 -4.67 7.83
C ARG A 194 -17.46 -4.43 7.06
N VAL A 195 -16.32 -4.45 7.73
CA VAL A 195 -15.01 -4.33 7.07
C VAL A 195 -14.82 -5.49 6.09
N LYS A 196 -15.13 -6.73 6.47
CA LYS A 196 -15.13 -7.88 5.57
C LYS A 196 -16.07 -7.68 4.38
N GLY A 197 -17.26 -7.13 4.61
CA GLY A 197 -18.21 -6.81 3.54
C GLY A 197 -17.65 -5.80 2.53
N ILE A 198 -16.97 -4.75 3.00
CA ILE A 198 -16.29 -3.77 2.15
C ILE A 198 -15.22 -4.44 1.28
N PHE A 199 -14.37 -5.29 1.88
CA PHE A 199 -13.34 -6.01 1.14
C PHE A 199 -13.94 -6.96 0.12
N ASN A 200 -14.98 -7.69 0.49
CA ASN A 200 -15.66 -8.58 -0.43
C ASN A 200 -16.20 -7.83 -1.65
N ASP A 201 -16.87 -6.70 -1.46
CA ASP A 201 -17.38 -5.88 -2.54
C ASP A 201 -16.26 -5.38 -3.47
N ILE A 202 -15.13 -4.95 -2.90
CA ILE A 202 -13.95 -4.50 -3.67
C ILE A 202 -13.33 -5.65 -4.45
N ILE A 203 -13.08 -6.79 -3.81
CA ILE A 203 -12.40 -7.93 -4.41
C ILE A 203 -13.26 -8.54 -5.52
N VAL A 204 -14.53 -8.86 -5.24
CA VAL A 204 -15.42 -9.52 -6.23
C VAL A 204 -15.53 -8.72 -7.52
N GLU A 205 -15.53 -7.39 -7.44
CA GLU A 205 -15.71 -6.54 -8.63
C GLU A 205 -14.37 -6.22 -9.34
N ARG A 206 -13.24 -6.28 -8.65
CA ARG A 206 -11.96 -5.73 -9.16
C ARG A 206 -10.85 -6.75 -9.37
N ALA A 207 -10.69 -7.72 -8.48
CA ALA A 207 -9.62 -8.71 -8.53
C ALA A 207 -9.98 -9.94 -7.71
N GLN A 208 -9.11 -10.98 -7.71
CA GLN A 208 -9.28 -12.16 -6.87
C GLN A 208 -8.63 -11.97 -5.50
N LYS A 209 -7.54 -11.22 -5.43
CA LYS A 209 -6.82 -10.91 -4.20
C LYS A 209 -6.54 -9.41 -4.08
N LEU A 210 -6.44 -8.94 -2.85
CA LEU A 210 -6.10 -7.57 -2.49
C LEU A 210 -4.72 -7.55 -1.83
N ILE A 211 -3.83 -6.70 -2.33
CA ILE A 211 -2.53 -6.48 -1.69
C ILE A 211 -2.44 -5.03 -1.23
N ILE A 212 -2.22 -4.84 0.07
CA ILE A 212 -2.18 -3.51 0.70
C ILE A 212 -0.75 -3.23 1.17
N PHE A 213 -0.11 -2.27 0.54
CA PHE A 213 1.20 -1.77 0.94
C PHE A 213 1.05 -0.65 1.96
N ILE A 214 1.53 -0.88 3.18
CA ILE A 214 1.60 0.12 4.25
C ILE A 214 3.06 0.58 4.35
N ASP A 215 3.33 1.81 3.96
CA ASP A 215 4.68 2.36 3.94
C ASP A 215 4.87 3.43 5.02
N GLU A 216 6.12 3.61 5.46
CA GLU A 216 6.56 4.62 6.42
C GLU A 216 5.91 4.50 7.83
N LEU A 217 5.50 3.29 8.24
CA LEU A 217 4.89 3.05 9.56
C LEU A 217 5.86 3.37 10.71
N ASP A 218 7.14 3.17 10.50
CA ASP A 218 8.21 3.45 11.47
C ASP A 218 8.47 4.96 11.70
N ARG A 219 7.86 5.83 10.91
CA ARG A 219 7.89 7.30 11.09
C ARG A 219 6.69 7.86 11.84
N CYS A 220 5.66 7.04 12.04
CA CYS A 220 4.44 7.44 12.70
C CYS A 220 4.62 7.60 14.22
N ARG A 221 3.69 8.29 14.85
CA ARG A 221 3.56 8.29 16.31
C ARG A 221 3.43 6.86 16.82
N PRO A 222 4.05 6.53 17.96
CA PRO A 222 4.04 5.16 18.50
C PRO A 222 2.63 4.58 18.63
N SER A 223 1.69 5.37 19.15
CA SER A 223 0.29 4.97 19.32
C SER A 223 -0.37 4.61 18.00
N PHE A 224 -0.18 5.42 16.95
CA PHE A 224 -0.74 5.18 15.64
C PHE A 224 -0.15 3.91 14.99
N ALA A 225 1.18 3.73 15.08
CA ALA A 225 1.85 2.57 14.50
C ALA A 225 1.40 1.26 15.16
N ILE A 226 1.27 1.25 16.48
CA ILE A 226 0.78 0.10 17.26
C ILE A 226 -0.66 -0.20 16.89
N GLU A 227 -1.52 0.81 16.92
CA GLU A 227 -2.93 0.67 16.59
C GLU A 227 -3.15 0.18 15.16
N MET A 228 -2.37 0.66 14.18
CA MET A 228 -2.42 0.17 12.80
C MET A 228 -2.15 -1.33 12.73
N LEU A 229 -1.08 -1.82 13.38
CA LEU A 229 -0.75 -3.25 13.40
C LEU A 229 -1.84 -4.09 14.09
N GLU A 230 -2.39 -3.61 15.19
CA GLU A 230 -3.50 -4.28 15.88
C GLU A 230 -4.76 -4.32 15.01
N ARG A 231 -5.11 -3.21 14.32
CA ARG A 231 -6.24 -3.16 13.39
C ARG A 231 -6.07 -4.14 12.24
N ILE A 232 -4.88 -4.21 11.63
CA ILE A 232 -4.60 -5.20 10.58
C ILE A 232 -4.89 -6.60 11.08
N LYS A 233 -4.35 -6.97 12.23
CA LYS A 233 -4.48 -8.34 12.75
C LYS A 233 -5.91 -8.69 13.16
N HIS A 234 -6.69 -7.74 13.68
CA HIS A 234 -8.01 -8.01 14.23
C HIS A 234 -9.15 -7.91 13.21
N TYR A 235 -9.02 -7.06 12.20
CA TYR A 235 -10.13 -6.78 11.29
C TYR A 235 -9.97 -7.40 9.90
N PHE A 236 -8.76 -7.89 9.56
CA PHE A 236 -8.47 -8.39 8.22
C PHE A 236 -8.11 -9.88 8.23
N ASP A 237 -9.06 -10.69 8.63
CA ASP A 237 -9.00 -12.15 8.61
C ASP A 237 -9.75 -12.68 7.36
N ASP A 238 -9.32 -12.21 6.18
CA ASP A 238 -9.83 -12.66 4.87
C ASP A 238 -8.66 -13.22 4.06
N GLU A 239 -8.74 -14.50 3.67
CA GLU A 239 -7.69 -15.23 2.95
C GLU A 239 -7.25 -14.58 1.62
N ARG A 240 -8.06 -13.65 1.12
CA ARG A 240 -7.78 -12.91 -0.12
C ARG A 240 -6.99 -11.63 0.10
N VAL A 241 -6.67 -11.28 1.34
CA VAL A 241 -6.00 -10.01 1.68
C VAL A 241 -4.58 -10.26 2.15
N ILE A 242 -3.62 -9.61 1.49
CA ILE A 242 -2.20 -9.64 1.85
C ILE A 242 -1.78 -8.22 2.25
N PHE A 243 -1.16 -8.09 3.41
CA PHE A 243 -0.53 -6.86 3.85
C PHE A 243 0.98 -6.91 3.65
N VAL A 244 1.55 -5.84 3.14
CA VAL A 244 3.00 -5.64 3.03
C VAL A 244 3.33 -4.37 3.79
N VAL A 245 3.95 -4.51 4.95
CA VAL A 245 4.33 -3.38 5.81
C VAL A 245 5.80 -3.08 5.58
N SER A 246 6.06 -1.96 4.91
CA SER A 246 7.40 -1.45 4.64
C SER A 246 7.86 -0.59 5.82
N LEU A 247 8.92 -1.01 6.49
CA LEU A 247 9.37 -0.39 7.73
C LEU A 247 10.88 -0.54 7.98
N ASN A 248 11.42 0.24 8.90
CA ASN A 248 12.68 -0.03 9.58
C ASN A 248 12.36 -0.71 10.92
N LYS A 249 12.50 -2.04 10.96
CA LYS A 249 12.09 -2.85 12.11
C LYS A 249 12.85 -2.48 13.39
N GLU A 250 14.13 -2.21 13.27
CA GLU A 250 14.97 -1.79 14.41
C GLU A 250 14.44 -0.48 15.01
N GLN A 251 14.14 0.51 14.16
CA GLN A 251 13.60 1.79 14.61
C GLN A 251 12.21 1.64 15.24
N LEU A 252 11.34 0.83 14.67
CA LEU A 252 10.01 0.60 15.20
C LEU A 252 10.08 -0.12 16.57
N ILE A 253 11.02 -1.07 16.76
CA ILE A 253 11.29 -1.71 18.06
C ILE A 253 11.66 -0.64 19.10
N HIS A 254 12.60 0.26 18.77
CA HIS A 254 12.98 1.34 19.68
C HIS A 254 11.80 2.26 20.03
N THR A 255 10.99 2.60 19.06
CA THR A 255 9.79 3.42 19.23
C THR A 255 8.80 2.76 20.18
N ILE A 256 8.50 1.48 19.99
CA ILE A 256 7.58 0.70 20.83
C ILE A 256 8.14 0.52 22.25
N THR A 257 9.43 0.21 22.37
CA THR A 257 10.11 0.10 23.68
C THR A 257 10.04 1.41 24.45
N SER A 258 10.23 2.54 23.77
CA SER A 258 10.13 3.87 24.41
C SER A 258 8.69 4.18 24.85
N TYR A 259 7.70 3.70 24.12
CA TYR A 259 6.28 3.94 24.41
C TYR A 259 5.78 3.12 25.61
N TYR A 260 6.13 1.82 25.68
CA TYR A 260 5.68 0.91 26.75
C TYR A 260 6.65 0.85 27.94
N GLY A 261 7.88 1.37 27.78
CA GLY A 261 8.93 1.31 28.79
C GLY A 261 9.97 0.21 28.53
N SER A 262 11.15 0.35 29.15
CA SER A 262 12.35 -0.47 28.91
C SER A 262 12.20 -1.97 29.26
N GLY A 263 11.18 -2.32 30.05
CA GLY A 263 10.88 -3.72 30.39
C GLY A 263 10.00 -4.44 29.36
N PHE A 264 9.54 -3.76 28.31
CA PHE A 264 8.66 -4.33 27.31
C PHE A 264 9.45 -5.00 26.16
N ASP A 265 9.13 -6.26 25.87
CA ASP A 265 9.72 -6.99 24.75
C ASP A 265 9.07 -6.62 23.41
N ALA A 266 9.46 -5.49 22.87
CA ALA A 266 8.95 -4.96 21.60
C ALA A 266 9.26 -5.89 20.41
N THR A 267 10.38 -6.61 20.46
CA THR A 267 10.76 -7.58 19.41
C THR A 267 9.76 -8.72 19.34
N ARG A 268 9.49 -9.34 20.48
CA ARG A 268 8.51 -10.42 20.56
C ARG A 268 7.10 -9.94 20.23
N TYR A 269 6.77 -8.72 20.62
CA TYR A 269 5.49 -8.10 20.30
C TYR A 269 5.31 -7.92 18.79
N LEU A 270 6.28 -7.33 18.09
CA LEU A 270 6.22 -7.12 16.64
C LEU A 270 6.18 -8.43 15.85
N ASN A 271 6.90 -9.45 16.29
CA ASN A 271 6.88 -10.75 15.62
C ASN A 271 5.51 -11.45 15.62
N LYS A 272 4.55 -10.99 16.43
CA LYS A 272 3.18 -11.51 16.41
C LYS A 272 2.36 -11.00 15.24
N PHE A 273 2.79 -9.92 14.58
CA PHE A 273 2.04 -9.30 13.49
C PHE A 273 2.48 -9.78 12.12
N PHE A 274 3.71 -10.29 11.99
CA PHE A 274 4.27 -10.64 10.69
C PHE A 274 4.42 -12.15 10.54
N ASP A 275 3.78 -12.68 9.50
CA ASP A 275 3.86 -14.09 9.13
C ASP A 275 5.13 -14.36 8.32
N VAL A 276 5.53 -13.38 7.49
CA VAL A 276 6.74 -13.44 6.66
C VAL A 276 7.59 -12.19 6.89
N ASN A 277 8.91 -12.38 7.00
CA ASN A 277 9.85 -11.27 7.12
C ASN A 277 10.79 -11.28 5.90
N ILE A 278 10.77 -10.20 5.14
CA ILE A 278 11.61 -10.00 3.95
C ILE A 278 12.56 -8.84 4.25
N ASN A 279 13.86 -9.09 4.10
CA ASN A 279 14.85 -8.02 4.13
C ASN A 279 15.10 -7.54 2.71
N LEU A 280 14.89 -6.26 2.46
CA LEU A 280 15.20 -5.68 1.15
C LEU A 280 16.73 -5.76 0.94
N PRO A 281 17.22 -6.37 -0.16
CA PRO A 281 18.63 -6.44 -0.43
C PRO A 281 19.27 -5.04 -0.45
N VAL A 282 20.30 -4.85 0.39
CA VAL A 282 21.01 -3.58 0.48
C VAL A 282 21.94 -3.47 -0.72
N MET A 283 21.80 -2.38 -1.47
CA MET A 283 22.74 -2.09 -2.53
C MET A 283 24.09 -1.68 -1.92
N ASP A 284 25.16 -2.26 -2.44
CA ASP A 284 26.51 -1.84 -2.06
C ASP A 284 26.67 -0.33 -2.37
N ARG A 285 27.14 0.42 -1.36
CA ARG A 285 27.32 1.88 -1.50
C ARG A 285 28.22 2.25 -2.67
N TYR A 286 29.12 1.38 -3.06
CA TYR A 286 30.01 1.56 -4.22
C TYR A 286 29.27 1.43 -5.55
N GLN A 287 28.26 0.56 -5.67
CA GLN A 287 27.39 0.48 -6.84
C GLN A 287 26.54 1.74 -6.94
N LYS A 288 25.98 2.24 -5.83
CA LYS A 288 25.25 3.52 -5.79
C LYS A 288 26.11 4.69 -6.29
N GLN A 289 27.37 4.79 -5.85
CA GLN A 289 28.29 5.85 -6.28
C GLN A 289 28.71 5.72 -7.75
N SER A 290 28.95 4.51 -8.24
CA SER A 290 29.39 4.31 -9.63
C SER A 290 28.29 4.67 -10.64
N ILE A 291 27.03 4.46 -10.28
CA ILE A 291 25.88 4.82 -11.13
C ILE A 291 25.66 6.34 -11.11
N GLU A 292 25.71 7.00 -9.95
CA GLU A 292 25.67 8.47 -9.85
C GLU A 292 26.77 9.13 -10.70
N PHE A 293 27.97 8.59 -10.74
CA PHE A 293 29.06 9.09 -11.58
C PHE A 293 28.84 8.84 -13.07
N SER A 294 28.18 7.73 -13.44
CA SER A 294 27.89 7.40 -14.85
C SER A 294 26.78 8.30 -15.42
N GLU A 295 25.75 8.58 -14.63
CA GLU A 295 24.64 9.46 -15.02
C GLU A 295 25.09 10.92 -15.19
N GLN A 296 25.89 11.44 -14.25
CA GLN A 296 26.50 12.77 -14.38
C GLN A 296 27.43 12.91 -15.60
N ARG A 297 28.08 11.83 -16.03
CA ARG A 297 28.92 11.81 -17.22
C ARG A 297 28.07 11.84 -18.50
N THR A 298 26.90 11.23 -18.49
CA THR A 298 25.98 11.19 -19.62
C THR A 298 25.30 12.57 -19.79
N GLU A 299 24.83 13.20 -18.71
CA GLU A 299 24.25 14.54 -18.78
C GLU A 299 25.24 15.61 -19.25
N ARG A 300 26.51 15.56 -18.82
CA ARG A 300 27.56 16.50 -19.32
C ARG A 300 27.86 16.36 -20.79
N LYS A 301 27.64 15.19 -21.40
CA LYS A 301 27.83 15.01 -22.85
C LYS A 301 26.71 15.67 -23.68
N TYR A 302 25.53 15.86 -23.14
CA TYR A 302 24.41 16.53 -23.84
C TYR A 302 24.48 18.05 -23.82
N TRP A 303 25.33 18.64 -22.96
CA TRP A 303 25.51 20.10 -22.88
C TRP A 303 26.73 20.63 -23.61
N LEU A 304 27.46 19.79 -24.33
CA LEU A 304 28.67 20.13 -25.06
C LEU A 304 28.54 19.92 -26.58
N HIS A 305 27.32 19.90 -27.10
CA HIS A 305 27.04 19.94 -28.55
C HIS A 305 26.01 21.00 -28.88
#